data_b4ac1326be228fcd0d8c356d7caabf1b
#
_entry.id   b4ac1326be228fcd0d8c356d7caabf1b
#
_cell.length_a   1.000
_cell.length_b   1.000
_cell.length_c   1.000
_cell.angle_alpha   90.00
_cell.angle_beta   90.00
_cell.angle_gamma   90.00
#
_symmetry.space_group_name_H-M   'P 1'
#
loop_
_entity.id
_entity.type
_entity.pdbx_description
1 polymer ?
#
loop_
_entity_poly.entity_id
_entity_poly.type
_entity_poly.pdbx_seq_one_letter_code
_entity_poly.pdbx_strand_id
1 'polypeptide(L)'
;VTKGIVLELQQECLDANVRASAILRKAKVIAVKLELDDLSHWIDQELNGYECSLKELPGHRKLGGSPKFWNPYNGWCPIIPQDEFLSEQLTTAYVTNPIAQLEEWVEKEGGTLHYRFPHFIQEFLRKHSDFPFEAVMHMSTSQVASSLDFVRNKVLSWTLELERMGITGIGYTFKNEQKLEALAVTNHIYGGNIGVLGNVSGDANNSHFINSSGVDVCRLRTFLDQMTPAAAGLDADTRKQVEPLLGDLRTEADRGPERGRVSKLLGSLKAVLEGASGNLVASAMLGALNGGMAG
;
A
#
# COMPACT_ATOMS: atom_id res chain seq x y z
N VAL A 1 -10.56 24.93 30.33
CA VAL A 1 -11.24 23.77 29.72
C VAL A 1 -10.12 22.86 29.18
N THR A 2 -10.00 21.66 29.72
CA THR A 2 -8.99 20.69 29.27
C THR A 2 -9.33 20.29 27.82
N LYS A 3 -8.44 20.59 26.88
CA LYS A 3 -8.59 20.20 25.48
C LYS A 3 -8.44 18.68 25.38
N GLY A 4 -9.26 18.05 24.55
CA GLY A 4 -9.10 16.61 24.27
C GLY A 4 -7.86 16.33 23.42
N ILE A 5 -7.23 15.18 23.60
CA ILE A 5 -5.99 14.79 22.90
C ILE A 5 -6.17 14.78 21.37
N VAL A 6 -7.36 14.48 20.85
CA VAL A 6 -7.67 14.51 19.42
C VAL A 6 -7.55 15.94 18.87
N LEU A 7 -8.11 16.93 19.59
CA LEU A 7 -8.04 18.36 19.20
C LEU A 7 -6.62 18.92 19.31
N GLU A 8 -5.84 18.45 20.27
CA GLU A 8 -4.41 18.79 20.37
C GLU A 8 -3.64 18.26 19.17
N LEU A 9 -3.89 17.01 18.77
CA LEU A 9 -3.25 16.38 17.62
C LEU A 9 -3.60 17.10 16.30
N GLN A 10 -4.86 17.56 16.15
CA GLN A 10 -5.24 18.40 14.99
C GLN A 10 -4.40 19.67 14.91
N GLN A 11 -4.22 20.36 16.03
CA GLN A 11 -3.41 21.58 16.06
C GLN A 11 -1.95 21.31 15.69
N GLU A 12 -1.39 20.20 16.18
CA GLU A 12 -0.05 19.78 15.81
C GLU A 12 0.07 19.42 14.32
N CYS A 13 -0.96 18.82 13.73
CA CYS A 13 -1.00 18.59 12.29
C CYS A 13 -1.00 19.88 11.46
N LEU A 14 -1.57 20.96 11.98
CA LEU A 14 -1.62 22.28 11.32
C LEU A 14 -0.33 23.09 11.50
N ASP A 15 0.48 22.78 12.52
CA ASP A 15 1.75 23.46 12.78
C ASP A 15 2.87 22.85 11.95
N ALA A 16 3.39 23.61 11.00
CA ALA A 16 4.48 23.18 10.12
C ALA A 16 5.78 22.86 10.88
N ASN A 17 5.97 23.40 12.09
CA ASN A 17 7.18 23.17 12.90
C ASN A 17 7.13 21.84 13.67
N VAL A 18 5.95 21.24 13.82
CA VAL A 18 5.81 19.94 14.47
C VAL A 18 6.21 18.82 13.51
N ARG A 19 7.15 17.97 13.90
CA ARG A 19 7.61 16.84 13.09
C ARG A 19 6.51 15.79 12.90
N ALA A 20 6.42 15.20 11.72
CA ALA A 20 5.47 14.12 11.41
C ALA A 20 5.67 12.91 12.34
N SER A 21 6.90 12.61 12.73
CA SER A 21 7.22 11.59 13.74
C SER A 21 6.61 11.86 15.11
N ALA A 22 6.53 13.12 15.54
CA ALA A 22 5.88 13.51 16.80
C ALA A 22 4.36 13.37 16.69
N ILE A 23 3.77 13.79 15.58
CA ILE A 23 2.35 13.62 15.25
C ILE A 23 1.96 12.14 15.31
N LEU A 24 2.75 11.25 14.68
CA LEU A 24 2.49 9.81 14.68
C LEU A 24 2.59 9.19 16.08
N ARG A 25 3.55 9.61 16.93
CA ARG A 25 3.62 9.12 18.30
C ARG A 25 2.37 9.47 19.12
N LYS A 26 1.84 10.69 18.97
CA LYS A 26 0.59 11.10 19.60
C LYS A 26 -0.62 10.35 19.00
N ALA A 27 -0.66 10.20 17.68
CA ALA A 27 -1.67 9.39 17.00
C ALA A 27 -1.69 7.94 17.50
N LYS A 28 -0.50 7.35 17.75
CA LYS A 28 -0.38 5.99 18.32
C LYS A 28 -1.04 5.87 19.71
N VAL A 29 -0.84 6.87 20.58
CA VAL A 29 -1.49 6.87 21.90
C VAL A 29 -3.02 6.82 21.76
N ILE A 30 -3.57 7.59 20.81
CA ILE A 30 -5.02 7.62 20.56
C ILE A 30 -5.48 6.27 19.98
N ALA A 31 -4.77 5.74 18.97
CA ALA A 31 -5.09 4.48 18.29
C ALA A 31 -5.12 3.30 19.30
N VAL A 32 -4.10 3.18 20.13
CA VAL A 32 -4.04 2.12 21.16
C VAL A 32 -5.18 2.24 22.17
N LYS A 33 -5.51 3.46 22.63
CA LYS A 33 -6.61 3.68 23.59
C LYS A 33 -7.99 3.45 22.98
N LEU A 34 -8.14 3.62 21.68
CA LEU A 34 -9.34 3.32 20.91
C LEU A 34 -9.39 1.86 20.42
N GLU A 35 -8.36 1.05 20.71
CA GLU A 35 -8.25 -0.36 20.28
C GLU A 35 -8.28 -0.53 18.75
N LEU A 36 -7.58 0.35 18.05
CA LEU A 36 -7.47 0.39 16.57
C LEU A 36 -6.17 -0.28 16.14
N ASP A 37 -6.14 -1.61 16.14
CA ASP A 37 -4.91 -2.40 15.95
C ASP A 37 -4.29 -2.16 14.56
N ASP A 38 -5.08 -2.14 13.49
CA ASP A 38 -4.59 -1.91 12.12
C ASP A 38 -3.94 -0.53 11.97
N LEU A 39 -4.57 0.51 12.52
CA LEU A 39 -4.00 1.85 12.53
C LEU A 39 -2.72 1.92 13.37
N SER A 40 -2.72 1.27 14.52
CA SER A 40 -1.55 1.19 15.41
C SER A 40 -0.37 0.51 14.70
N HIS A 41 -0.64 -0.56 13.96
CA HIS A 41 0.36 -1.28 13.16
C HIS A 41 0.92 -0.40 12.02
N TRP A 42 0.06 0.29 11.26
CA TRP A 42 0.51 1.23 10.24
C TRP A 42 1.40 2.34 10.83
N ILE A 43 1.00 2.92 11.97
CA ILE A 43 1.81 3.93 12.66
C ILE A 43 3.17 3.35 13.07
N ASP A 44 3.23 2.11 13.52
CA ASP A 44 4.48 1.44 13.88
C ASP A 44 5.40 1.29 12.66
N GLN A 45 4.87 0.92 11.51
CA GLN A 45 5.65 0.84 10.28
C GLN A 45 6.16 2.20 9.82
N GLU A 46 5.36 3.26 9.93
CA GLU A 46 5.81 4.61 9.64
C GLU A 46 6.94 5.05 10.59
N LEU A 47 6.83 4.75 11.88
CA LEU A 47 7.79 5.15 12.90
C LEU A 47 9.09 4.34 12.87
N ASN A 48 9.02 3.04 12.62
CA ASN A 48 10.15 2.11 12.74
C ASN A 48 10.74 1.68 11.40
N GLY A 49 10.05 1.97 10.30
CA GLY A 49 10.36 1.48 8.96
C GLY A 49 9.52 0.28 8.55
N TYR A 50 9.48 0.03 7.24
CA TYR A 50 8.67 -1.02 6.63
C TYR A 50 9.48 -2.30 6.45
N GLU A 51 9.04 -3.39 7.05
CA GLU A 51 9.55 -4.75 6.87
C GLU A 51 8.57 -5.56 6.00
N CYS A 52 8.38 -5.15 4.75
CA CYS A 52 7.47 -5.78 3.80
C CYS A 52 8.11 -5.94 2.42
N SER A 53 7.47 -6.68 1.53
CA SER A 53 7.91 -6.73 0.14
C SER A 53 7.74 -5.37 -0.54
N LEU A 54 8.58 -5.05 -1.55
CA LEU A 54 8.52 -3.76 -2.25
C LEU A 54 7.17 -3.51 -2.93
N LYS A 55 6.45 -4.58 -3.28
CA LYS A 55 5.10 -4.50 -3.88
C LYS A 55 4.06 -4.01 -2.88
N GLU A 56 4.20 -4.40 -1.62
CA GLU A 56 3.27 -4.05 -0.53
C GLU A 56 3.55 -2.67 0.06
N LEU A 57 4.68 -2.06 -0.29
CA LEU A 57 5.04 -0.75 0.20
C LEU A 57 3.99 0.30 -0.24
N PRO A 58 3.47 1.14 0.69
CA PRO A 58 2.48 2.16 0.36
C PRO A 58 2.96 3.12 -0.73
N GLY A 59 2.02 3.63 -1.54
CA GLY A 59 2.33 4.51 -2.67
C GLY A 59 3.12 5.77 -2.30
N HIS A 60 2.86 6.37 -1.14
CA HIS A 60 3.60 7.54 -0.66
C HIS A 60 5.05 7.25 -0.26
N ARG A 61 5.44 5.97 -0.17
CA ARG A 61 6.80 5.50 0.07
C ARG A 61 7.54 5.10 -1.22
N LYS A 62 6.86 5.18 -2.37
CA LYS A 62 7.43 4.98 -3.71
C LYS A 62 7.71 6.35 -4.31
N LEU A 63 8.95 6.78 -4.25
CA LEU A 63 9.37 8.14 -4.64
C LEU A 63 10.02 8.13 -6.00
N GLY A 64 9.65 9.07 -6.86
CA GLY A 64 10.21 9.22 -8.19
C GLY A 64 11.59 9.88 -8.19
N GLY A 65 12.42 9.54 -9.18
CA GLY A 65 13.71 10.17 -9.35
C GLY A 65 14.29 10.00 -10.76
N SER A 66 15.45 10.59 -10.99
CA SER A 66 16.15 10.52 -12.28
C SER A 66 17.42 9.68 -12.13
N PRO A 67 17.52 8.53 -12.82
CA PRO A 67 18.71 7.70 -12.76
C PRO A 67 19.88 8.39 -13.48
N LYS A 68 21.04 8.41 -12.84
CA LYS A 68 22.25 9.03 -13.35
C LYS A 68 23.49 8.21 -12.97
N PHE A 69 24.54 8.35 -13.77
CA PHE A 69 25.88 7.86 -13.42
C PHE A 69 26.89 9.03 -13.39
N TRP A 70 27.91 8.89 -12.58
CA TRP A 70 28.97 9.90 -12.50
C TRP A 70 30.04 9.63 -13.56
N ASN A 71 30.24 10.61 -14.45
CA ASN A 71 31.31 10.59 -15.44
C ASN A 71 32.40 11.58 -14.96
N PRO A 72 33.69 11.16 -14.81
CA PRO A 72 34.74 12.03 -14.34
C PRO A 72 34.99 13.28 -15.20
N TYR A 73 34.61 13.22 -16.48
CA TYR A 73 34.82 14.32 -17.42
C TYR A 73 33.60 15.23 -17.59
N ASN A 74 32.40 14.66 -17.48
CA ASN A 74 31.14 15.35 -17.79
C ASN A 74 30.21 15.52 -16.57
N GLY A 75 30.61 15.02 -15.40
CA GLY A 75 29.78 15.05 -14.21
C GLY A 75 28.61 14.05 -14.26
N TRP A 76 27.48 14.41 -13.70
CA TRP A 76 26.29 13.55 -13.66
C TRP A 76 25.61 13.45 -15.02
N CYS A 77 25.67 12.27 -15.63
CA CYS A 77 25.05 11.96 -16.92
C CYS A 77 23.75 11.16 -16.70
N PRO A 78 22.67 11.46 -17.43
CA PRO A 78 21.42 10.71 -17.31
C PRO A 78 21.55 9.29 -17.88
N ILE A 79 20.86 8.34 -17.23
CA ILE A 79 20.62 7.00 -17.77
C ILE A 79 19.21 7.03 -18.39
N ILE A 80 19.13 6.66 -19.68
CA ILE A 80 17.86 6.57 -20.40
C ILE A 80 17.54 5.08 -20.56
N PRO A 81 16.59 4.53 -19.77
CA PRO A 81 16.16 3.14 -19.90
C PRO A 81 15.52 2.91 -21.27
N GLN A 82 15.79 1.77 -21.89
CA GLN A 82 15.25 1.44 -23.22
C GLN A 82 13.97 0.61 -23.16
N ASP A 83 13.67 0.01 -22.03
CA ASP A 83 12.43 -0.76 -21.80
C ASP A 83 11.68 -0.24 -20.54
N GLU A 84 10.36 -0.50 -20.51
CA GLU A 84 9.45 -0.01 -19.48
C GLU A 84 9.73 -0.62 -18.11
N PHE A 85 10.07 -1.92 -18.07
CA PHE A 85 10.40 -2.62 -16.83
C PHE A 85 11.65 -2.02 -16.17
N LEU A 86 12.71 -1.81 -16.95
CA LEU A 86 13.95 -1.21 -16.47
C LEU A 86 13.73 0.27 -16.09
N SER A 87 12.84 0.96 -16.79
CA SER A 87 12.45 2.32 -16.48
C SER A 87 11.86 2.43 -15.09
N GLU A 88 10.88 1.59 -14.74
CA GLU A 88 10.26 1.57 -13.42
C GLU A 88 11.29 1.31 -12.31
N GLN A 89 12.16 0.30 -12.50
CA GLN A 89 13.19 -0.08 -11.54
C GLN A 89 14.24 1.02 -11.31
N LEU A 90 14.52 1.84 -12.31
CA LEU A 90 15.54 2.90 -12.24
C LEU A 90 14.96 4.27 -11.84
N THR A 91 13.65 4.49 -11.99
CA THR A 91 13.02 5.78 -11.69
C THR A 91 12.22 5.79 -10.39
N THR A 92 12.05 4.64 -9.72
CA THR A 92 11.31 4.51 -8.46
C THR A 92 12.21 4.10 -7.32
N ALA A 93 12.29 4.92 -6.27
CA ALA A 93 12.90 4.58 -4.99
C ALA A 93 11.85 4.01 -4.05
N TYR A 94 12.13 2.85 -3.51
CA TYR A 94 11.30 2.19 -2.49
C TYR A 94 11.86 2.54 -1.10
N VAL A 95 11.24 3.52 -0.43
CA VAL A 95 11.73 4.08 0.81
C VAL A 95 11.11 3.36 2.01
N THR A 96 11.82 2.39 2.55
CA THR A 96 11.39 1.60 3.73
C THR A 96 11.81 2.22 5.05
N ASN A 97 12.60 3.28 5.04
CA ASN A 97 13.20 3.90 6.21
C ASN A 97 12.16 4.50 7.19
N PRO A 98 12.48 4.56 8.50
CA PRO A 98 11.68 5.28 9.49
C PRO A 98 11.41 6.73 9.09
N ILE A 99 10.22 7.24 9.41
CA ILE A 99 9.80 8.60 9.06
C ILE A 99 10.77 9.67 9.59
N ALA A 100 11.38 9.44 10.75
CA ALA A 100 12.36 10.35 11.31
C ALA A 100 13.62 10.53 10.42
N GLN A 101 14.03 9.50 9.66
CA GLN A 101 15.10 9.62 8.68
C GLN A 101 14.67 10.43 7.46
N LEU A 102 13.41 10.33 7.06
CA LEU A 102 12.86 11.14 5.97
C LEU A 102 12.86 12.62 6.36
N GLU A 103 12.54 12.94 7.60
CA GLU A 103 12.61 14.30 8.14
C GLU A 103 14.04 14.86 8.06
N GLU A 104 15.04 14.07 8.45
CA GLU A 104 16.45 14.45 8.34
C GLU A 104 16.89 14.64 6.86
N TRP A 105 16.32 13.89 5.93
CA TRP A 105 16.67 14.05 4.51
C TRP A 105 16.13 15.34 3.92
N VAL A 106 14.96 15.80 4.38
CA VAL A 106 14.37 17.08 3.94
C VAL A 106 15.19 18.27 4.49
N GLU A 107 15.74 18.14 5.70
CA GLU A 107 16.56 19.18 6.34
C GLU A 107 17.96 19.33 5.71
N LYS A 108 18.41 18.36 4.88
CA LYS A 108 19.73 18.43 4.24
C LYS A 108 19.81 19.54 3.19
N GLU A 109 20.84 20.34 3.28
CA GLU A 109 21.16 21.35 2.27
C GLU A 109 21.41 20.70 0.90
N GLY A 110 21.03 21.39 -0.18
CA GLY A 110 21.32 20.98 -1.55
C GLY A 110 20.13 20.45 -2.36
N GLY A 111 18.99 20.17 -1.73
CA GLY A 111 17.71 19.83 -2.41
C GLY A 111 17.71 18.54 -3.24
N THR A 112 18.83 17.79 -3.29
CA THR A 112 18.98 16.55 -4.04
C THR A 112 19.55 15.45 -3.16
N LEU A 113 18.87 14.29 -3.18
CA LEU A 113 19.30 13.06 -2.52
C LEU A 113 19.80 12.06 -3.55
N HIS A 114 20.83 11.31 -3.19
CA HIS A 114 21.35 10.21 -4.00
C HIS A 114 20.88 8.89 -3.41
N TYR A 115 19.91 8.25 -4.07
CA TYR A 115 19.48 6.91 -3.72
C TYR A 115 20.36 5.89 -4.47
N ARG A 116 21.06 5.03 -3.72
CA ARG A 116 21.88 3.96 -4.28
C ARG A 116 21.01 2.79 -4.69
N PHE A 117 21.16 2.37 -5.94
CA PHE A 117 20.46 1.17 -6.40
C PHE A 117 20.97 -0.09 -5.70
N PRO A 118 20.11 -1.10 -5.50
CA PRO A 118 20.52 -2.41 -5.01
C PRO A 118 21.63 -3.02 -5.86
N HIS A 119 22.46 -3.89 -5.25
CA HIS A 119 23.63 -4.47 -5.89
C HIS A 119 23.32 -5.15 -7.22
N PHE A 120 22.19 -5.87 -7.31
CA PHE A 120 21.80 -6.58 -8.55
C PHE A 120 21.51 -5.61 -9.70
N ILE A 121 20.93 -4.44 -9.43
CA ILE A 121 20.71 -3.38 -10.42
C ILE A 121 22.06 -2.76 -10.86
N GLN A 122 22.96 -2.50 -9.93
CA GLN A 122 24.30 -1.99 -10.23
C GLN A 122 25.07 -2.97 -11.13
N GLU A 123 25.00 -4.26 -10.82
CA GLU A 123 25.66 -5.30 -11.61
C GLU A 123 25.04 -5.45 -13.01
N PHE A 124 23.71 -5.39 -13.11
CA PHE A 124 23.00 -5.40 -14.37
C PHE A 124 23.45 -4.24 -15.26
N LEU A 125 23.41 -3.01 -14.73
CA LEU A 125 23.83 -1.80 -15.46
C LEU A 125 25.29 -1.91 -15.92
N ARG A 126 26.19 -2.40 -15.08
CA ARG A 126 27.62 -2.57 -15.43
C ARG A 126 27.84 -3.60 -16.54
N LYS A 127 27.02 -4.66 -16.61
CA LYS A 127 27.13 -5.70 -17.63
C LYS A 127 26.54 -5.28 -18.99
N HIS A 128 25.54 -4.37 -18.98
CA HIS A 128 24.76 -4.03 -20.16
C HIS A 128 24.97 -2.57 -20.62
N SER A 129 25.88 -1.85 -19.99
CA SER A 129 26.28 -0.51 -20.41
C SER A 129 27.80 -0.44 -20.59
N ASP A 130 28.25 0.36 -21.55
CA ASP A 130 29.68 0.62 -21.81
C ASP A 130 30.35 1.45 -20.67
N PHE A 131 29.62 1.70 -19.56
CA PHE A 131 30.09 2.55 -18.48
C PHE A 131 30.30 1.76 -17.18
N PRO A 132 31.55 1.70 -16.67
CA PRO A 132 31.90 0.97 -15.45
C PRO A 132 31.55 1.75 -14.17
N PHE A 133 30.80 2.85 -14.26
CA PHE A 133 30.57 3.77 -13.16
C PHE A 133 29.35 3.38 -12.32
N GLU A 134 29.38 3.73 -11.04
CA GLU A 134 28.27 3.56 -10.12
C GLU A 134 27.10 4.44 -10.54
N ALA A 135 25.92 3.83 -10.66
CA ALA A 135 24.66 4.50 -10.94
C ALA A 135 23.96 4.87 -9.64
N VAL A 136 23.34 6.03 -9.61
CA VAL A 136 22.49 6.48 -8.51
C VAL A 136 21.23 7.11 -9.07
N MET A 137 20.17 7.11 -8.29
CA MET A 137 19.00 7.91 -8.61
C MET A 137 19.08 9.25 -7.87
N HIS A 138 18.96 10.33 -8.62
CA HIS A 138 18.80 11.69 -8.07
C HIS A 138 17.32 11.89 -7.74
N MET A 139 17.03 12.09 -6.47
CA MET A 139 15.69 12.33 -5.94
C MET A 139 15.66 13.73 -5.30
N SER A 140 14.60 14.49 -5.55
CA SER A 140 14.41 15.79 -4.90
C SER A 140 13.96 15.62 -3.45
N THR A 141 14.46 16.46 -2.54
CA THR A 141 13.95 16.57 -1.17
C THR A 141 12.46 16.91 -1.12
N SER A 142 11.91 17.59 -2.15
CA SER A 142 10.47 17.85 -2.26
C SER A 142 9.63 16.57 -2.41
N GLN A 143 10.16 15.52 -3.03
CA GLN A 143 9.48 14.21 -3.11
C GLN A 143 9.35 13.59 -1.71
N VAL A 144 10.40 13.70 -0.90
CA VAL A 144 10.39 13.23 0.48
C VAL A 144 9.44 14.06 1.34
N ALA A 145 9.46 15.40 1.18
CA ALA A 145 8.53 16.29 1.87
C ALA A 145 7.06 15.94 1.56
N SER A 146 6.75 15.63 0.29
CA SER A 146 5.41 15.18 -0.10
C SER A 146 4.97 13.89 0.60
N SER A 147 5.91 12.97 0.86
CA SER A 147 5.62 11.76 1.65
C SER A 147 5.31 12.08 3.12
N LEU A 148 6.05 13.03 3.73
CA LEU A 148 5.78 13.50 5.10
C LEU A 148 4.42 14.20 5.19
N ASP A 149 4.10 15.06 4.21
CA ASP A 149 2.82 15.75 4.14
C ASP A 149 1.65 14.79 3.94
N PHE A 150 1.84 13.72 3.16
CA PHE A 150 0.83 12.66 3.03
C PHE A 150 0.47 12.06 4.39
N VAL A 151 1.46 11.70 5.20
CA VAL A 151 1.26 11.14 6.54
C VAL A 151 0.54 12.14 7.45
N ARG A 152 1.01 13.39 7.47
CA ARG A 152 0.40 14.48 8.24
C ARG A 152 -1.08 14.67 7.87
N ASN A 153 -1.40 14.75 6.58
CA ASN A 153 -2.75 14.94 6.08
C ASN A 153 -3.66 13.74 6.38
N LYS A 154 -3.12 12.51 6.36
CA LYS A 154 -3.86 11.31 6.76
C LYS A 154 -4.27 11.36 8.23
N VAL A 155 -3.34 11.72 9.12
CA VAL A 155 -3.63 11.87 10.56
C VAL A 155 -4.62 12.99 10.79
N LEU A 156 -4.46 14.13 10.11
CA LEU A 156 -5.39 15.25 10.21
C LEU A 156 -6.82 14.83 9.81
N SER A 157 -6.97 14.20 8.65
CA SER A 157 -8.28 13.72 8.17
C SER A 157 -8.94 12.76 9.16
N TRP A 158 -8.16 11.85 9.75
CA TRP A 158 -8.66 10.91 10.77
C TRP A 158 -9.14 11.64 12.03
N THR A 159 -8.37 12.59 12.54
CA THR A 159 -8.73 13.32 13.76
C THR A 159 -9.95 14.23 13.55
N LEU A 160 -10.15 14.80 12.36
CA LEU A 160 -11.35 15.56 12.02
C LEU A 160 -12.60 14.67 12.00
N GLU A 161 -12.50 13.45 11.50
CA GLU A 161 -13.61 12.51 11.55
C GLU A 161 -13.93 12.05 12.99
N LEU A 162 -12.90 11.81 13.82
CA LEU A 162 -13.11 11.53 15.24
C LEU A 162 -13.84 12.68 15.94
N GLU A 163 -13.44 13.93 15.68
CA GLU A 163 -14.10 15.11 16.23
C GLU A 163 -15.56 15.21 15.78
N ARG A 164 -15.85 14.96 14.48
CA ARG A 164 -17.20 14.96 13.92
C ARG A 164 -18.14 14.00 14.64
N MET A 165 -17.60 12.90 15.16
CA MET A 165 -18.32 11.90 15.96
C MET A 165 -18.32 12.21 17.47
N GLY A 166 -17.77 13.36 17.90
CA GLY A 166 -17.69 13.73 19.29
C GLY A 166 -16.60 12.98 20.09
N ILE A 167 -15.68 12.29 19.39
CA ILE A 167 -14.58 11.54 20.01
C ILE A 167 -13.39 12.47 20.18
N THR A 168 -13.32 13.17 21.30
CA THR A 168 -12.28 14.20 21.55
C THR A 168 -11.18 13.73 22.50
N GLY A 169 -11.42 12.66 23.30
CA GLY A 169 -10.45 12.09 24.22
C GLY A 169 -10.06 13.02 25.37
N ILE A 170 -11.05 13.65 26.02
CA ILE A 170 -10.83 14.48 27.21
C ILE A 170 -10.25 13.61 28.33
N GLY A 171 -9.17 14.10 28.96
CA GLY A 171 -8.47 13.36 30.02
C GLY A 171 -7.79 12.07 29.51
N TYR A 172 -7.53 11.97 28.22
CA TYR A 172 -6.90 10.77 27.61
C TYR A 172 -7.72 9.49 27.76
N THR A 173 -9.05 9.61 27.92
CA THR A 173 -9.96 8.48 28.12
C THR A 173 -11.01 8.43 27.02
N PHE A 174 -11.44 7.22 26.66
CA PHE A 174 -12.46 6.96 25.66
C PHE A 174 -13.47 5.95 26.19
N LYS A 175 -14.75 6.15 25.90
CA LYS A 175 -15.82 5.21 26.27
C LYS A 175 -15.86 4.05 25.30
N ASN A 176 -16.44 2.92 25.72
CA ASN A 176 -16.52 1.74 24.85
C ASN A 176 -17.34 1.97 23.56
N GLU A 177 -18.40 2.79 23.63
CA GLU A 177 -19.19 3.19 22.47
C GLU A 177 -18.32 3.95 21.45
N GLN A 178 -17.47 4.86 21.92
CA GLN A 178 -16.56 5.65 21.10
C GLN A 178 -15.50 4.79 20.41
N LYS A 179 -15.09 3.66 20.99
CA LYS A 179 -14.14 2.72 20.35
C LYS A 179 -14.75 2.06 19.13
N LEU A 180 -16.01 1.60 19.22
CA LEU A 180 -16.73 0.99 18.10
C LEU A 180 -16.97 1.99 16.95
N GLU A 181 -17.36 3.21 17.30
CA GLU A 181 -17.56 4.29 16.32
C GLU A 181 -16.23 4.68 15.64
N ALA A 182 -15.14 4.81 16.41
CA ALA A 182 -13.82 5.11 15.89
C ALA A 182 -13.30 4.03 14.93
N LEU A 183 -13.60 2.74 15.19
CA LEU A 183 -13.22 1.64 14.32
C LEU A 183 -13.87 1.78 12.92
N ALA A 184 -15.16 2.12 12.87
CA ALA A 184 -15.87 2.32 11.60
C ALA A 184 -15.27 3.46 10.76
N VAL A 185 -14.95 4.59 11.40
CA VAL A 185 -14.32 5.76 10.74
C VAL A 185 -12.91 5.44 10.27
N THR A 186 -12.13 4.78 11.12
CA THR A 186 -10.74 4.45 10.81
C THR A 186 -10.66 3.52 9.60
N ASN A 187 -11.53 2.52 9.51
CA ASN A 187 -11.63 1.62 8.36
C ASN A 187 -12.02 2.38 7.07
N HIS A 188 -12.85 3.41 7.16
CA HIS A 188 -13.20 4.23 6.00
C HIS A 188 -12.01 5.05 5.48
N ILE A 189 -11.22 5.65 6.36
CA ILE A 189 -10.10 6.53 5.98
C ILE A 189 -8.85 5.73 5.57
N TYR A 190 -8.57 4.64 6.25
CA TYR A 190 -7.35 3.85 6.08
C TYR A 190 -7.57 2.58 5.28
N GLY A 191 -8.77 1.98 5.30
CA GLY A 191 -9.11 0.72 4.62
C GLY A 191 -8.96 0.72 3.09
N GLY A 192 -8.86 1.90 2.46
CA GLY A 192 -8.59 2.03 1.02
C GLY A 192 -7.10 2.17 0.66
N ASN A 193 -6.20 2.36 1.63
CA ASN A 193 -4.78 2.70 1.37
C ASN A 193 -3.76 2.04 2.30
N ILE A 194 -4.21 1.36 3.35
CA ILE A 194 -3.35 0.46 4.10
C ILE A 194 -3.45 -0.86 3.34
N GLY A 195 -2.40 -1.20 2.59
CA GLY A 195 -2.27 -2.56 2.08
C GLY A 195 -2.49 -3.50 3.26
N VAL A 196 -3.29 -4.54 3.06
CA VAL A 196 -3.72 -5.48 4.12
C VAL A 196 -2.49 -6.00 4.86
N LEU A 197 -2.16 -5.35 5.96
CA LEU A 197 -1.12 -5.71 6.91
C LEU A 197 -1.78 -5.99 8.26
N GLY A 198 -2.67 -6.94 8.26
CA GLY A 198 -3.25 -7.48 9.47
C GLY A 198 -3.49 -8.96 9.25
N ASN A 199 -3.03 -9.74 10.20
CA ASN A 199 -3.33 -11.16 10.30
C ASN A 199 -4.84 -11.32 10.54
N VAL A 200 -5.63 -11.16 9.48
CA VAL A 200 -7.06 -11.49 9.52
C VAL A 200 -7.11 -13.02 9.48
N SER A 201 -7.20 -13.63 10.65
CA SER A 201 -7.65 -15.01 10.79
C SER A 201 -9.11 -15.07 10.27
N GLY A 202 -9.27 -15.23 8.97
CA GLY A 202 -10.54 -15.29 8.28
C GLY A 202 -10.52 -14.45 7.01
N ASP A 203 -10.31 -15.11 5.84
CA ASP A 203 -10.54 -14.62 4.48
C ASP A 203 -9.87 -13.28 4.04
N ALA A 204 -8.58 -13.08 4.33
CA ALA A 204 -7.78 -12.01 3.74
C ALA A 204 -7.65 -12.09 2.20
N ASN A 205 -8.09 -13.19 1.60
CA ASN A 205 -7.92 -13.50 0.19
C ASN A 205 -8.95 -12.84 -0.74
N ASN A 206 -10.03 -12.25 -0.21
CA ASN A 206 -11.12 -11.69 -1.01
C ASN A 206 -11.20 -10.15 -0.91
N SER A 207 -10.25 -9.50 -0.26
CA SER A 207 -10.26 -8.05 -0.01
C SER A 207 -10.17 -7.19 -1.28
N HIS A 208 -9.75 -7.77 -2.41
CA HIS A 208 -9.69 -7.07 -3.70
C HIS A 208 -11.07 -6.79 -4.31
N PHE A 209 -12.02 -7.67 -4.06
CA PHE A 209 -13.37 -7.61 -4.64
C PHE A 209 -14.43 -7.23 -3.60
N ILE A 210 -14.07 -7.26 -2.31
CA ILE A 210 -14.98 -7.03 -1.20
C ILE A 210 -14.39 -5.97 -0.28
N ASN A 211 -15.07 -4.84 -0.15
CA ASN A 211 -14.70 -3.75 0.75
C ASN A 211 -15.76 -3.56 1.85
N SER A 212 -15.56 -2.60 2.75
CA SER A 212 -16.50 -2.29 3.82
C SER A 212 -17.87 -1.84 3.31
N SER A 213 -17.95 -1.31 2.09
CA SER A 213 -19.18 -0.83 1.43
C SER A 213 -19.93 -1.95 0.68
N GLY A 214 -19.33 -3.16 0.56
CA GLY A 214 -19.92 -4.27 -0.17
C GLY A 214 -18.95 -4.90 -1.17
N VAL A 215 -19.49 -5.47 -2.27
CA VAL A 215 -18.73 -6.06 -3.36
C VAL A 215 -18.44 -5.00 -4.42
N ASP A 216 -17.17 -4.85 -4.83
CA ASP A 216 -16.79 -4.03 -5.99
C ASP A 216 -17.15 -4.77 -7.28
N VAL A 217 -18.36 -4.51 -7.76
CA VAL A 217 -18.93 -5.18 -8.95
C VAL A 217 -18.10 -4.88 -10.21
N CYS A 218 -17.54 -3.67 -10.31
CA CYS A 218 -16.78 -3.27 -11.47
C CYS A 218 -15.45 -4.05 -11.56
N ARG A 219 -14.73 -4.15 -10.47
CA ARG A 219 -13.51 -4.96 -10.38
C ARG A 219 -13.78 -6.46 -10.55
N LEU A 220 -14.86 -6.95 -9.94
CA LEU A 220 -15.24 -8.36 -10.07
C LEU A 220 -15.56 -8.72 -11.53
N ARG A 221 -16.31 -7.87 -12.26
CA ARG A 221 -16.60 -8.08 -13.69
C ARG A 221 -15.33 -8.04 -14.54
N THR A 222 -14.46 -7.05 -14.35
CA THR A 222 -13.18 -6.97 -15.08
C THR A 222 -12.34 -8.23 -14.86
N PHE A 223 -12.25 -8.71 -13.63
CA PHE A 223 -11.58 -9.97 -13.31
C PHE A 223 -12.22 -11.17 -14.05
N LEU A 224 -13.55 -11.30 -14.01
CA LEU A 224 -14.25 -12.39 -14.68
C LEU A 224 -14.08 -12.35 -16.22
N ASP A 225 -14.06 -11.16 -16.82
CA ASP A 225 -13.85 -10.98 -18.27
C ASP A 225 -12.46 -11.44 -18.70
N GLN A 226 -11.47 -11.32 -17.84
CA GLN A 226 -10.10 -11.78 -18.11
C GLN A 226 -9.91 -13.28 -17.78
N MET A 227 -10.52 -13.76 -16.69
CA MET A 227 -10.33 -15.14 -16.22
C MET A 227 -11.14 -16.16 -17.02
N THR A 228 -12.32 -15.79 -17.54
CA THR A 228 -13.15 -16.71 -18.33
C THR A 228 -12.42 -17.24 -19.58
N PRO A 229 -11.79 -16.40 -20.43
CA PRO A 229 -11.01 -16.92 -21.56
C PRO A 229 -9.72 -17.64 -21.11
N ALA A 230 -9.07 -17.20 -20.01
CA ALA A 230 -7.87 -17.84 -19.50
C ALA A 230 -8.11 -19.27 -19.01
N ALA A 231 -9.31 -19.59 -18.50
CA ALA A 231 -9.69 -20.93 -18.06
C ALA A 231 -9.59 -21.99 -19.16
N ALA A 232 -9.63 -21.59 -20.44
CA ALA A 232 -9.41 -22.50 -21.57
C ALA A 232 -7.99 -23.11 -21.59
N GLY A 233 -7.00 -22.47 -20.96
CA GLY A 233 -5.62 -22.95 -20.86
C GLY A 233 -5.36 -23.90 -19.67
N LEU A 234 -6.37 -24.14 -18.82
CA LEU A 234 -6.27 -25.11 -17.71
C LEU A 234 -6.38 -26.56 -18.22
N ASP A 235 -5.85 -27.51 -17.47
CA ASP A 235 -6.10 -28.92 -17.70
C ASP A 235 -7.60 -29.26 -17.51
N ALA A 236 -8.04 -30.40 -18.09
CA ALA A 236 -9.45 -30.75 -18.18
C ALA A 236 -10.14 -30.89 -16.81
N ASP A 237 -9.42 -31.37 -15.79
CA ASP A 237 -9.99 -31.62 -14.47
C ASP A 237 -10.09 -30.32 -13.65
N THR A 238 -9.07 -29.48 -13.70
CA THR A 238 -9.08 -28.13 -13.09
C THR A 238 -10.12 -27.24 -13.76
N ARG A 239 -10.23 -27.28 -15.10
CA ARG A 239 -11.22 -26.49 -15.86
C ARG A 239 -12.63 -26.81 -15.45
N LYS A 240 -13.00 -28.11 -15.32
CA LYS A 240 -14.34 -28.55 -14.88
C LYS A 240 -14.73 -27.99 -13.50
N GLN A 241 -13.77 -27.68 -12.65
CA GLN A 241 -14.02 -27.11 -11.33
C GLN A 241 -14.04 -25.57 -11.37
N VAL A 242 -13.21 -24.95 -12.20
CA VAL A 242 -13.07 -23.48 -12.29
C VAL A 242 -14.21 -22.83 -13.07
N GLU A 243 -14.62 -23.39 -14.23
CA GLU A 243 -15.66 -22.79 -15.08
C GLU A 243 -17.01 -22.58 -14.35
N PRO A 244 -17.53 -23.52 -13.57
CA PRO A 244 -18.74 -23.29 -12.81
C PRO A 244 -18.62 -22.19 -11.77
N LEU A 245 -17.47 -22.09 -11.08
CA LEU A 245 -17.23 -21.06 -10.08
C LEU A 245 -17.16 -19.66 -10.70
N LEU A 246 -16.56 -19.52 -11.89
CA LEU A 246 -16.55 -18.26 -12.64
C LEU A 246 -17.97 -17.89 -13.11
N GLY A 247 -18.77 -18.88 -13.54
CA GLY A 247 -20.18 -18.69 -13.91
C GLY A 247 -21.05 -18.23 -12.75
N ASP A 248 -20.89 -18.85 -11.59
CA ASP A 248 -21.61 -18.48 -10.37
C ASP A 248 -21.22 -17.07 -9.89
N LEU A 249 -19.93 -16.73 -9.92
CA LEU A 249 -19.45 -15.38 -9.59
C LEU A 249 -20.04 -14.33 -10.55
N ARG A 250 -20.15 -14.64 -11.84
CA ARG A 250 -20.76 -13.76 -12.84
C ARG A 250 -22.25 -13.56 -12.56
N THR A 251 -22.95 -14.63 -12.23
CA THR A 251 -24.37 -14.57 -11.87
C THR A 251 -24.60 -13.72 -10.62
N GLU A 252 -23.75 -13.86 -9.60
CA GLU A 252 -23.81 -13.02 -8.40
C GLU A 252 -23.50 -11.54 -8.72
N ALA A 253 -22.51 -11.27 -9.57
CA ALA A 253 -22.16 -9.91 -9.98
C ALA A 253 -23.29 -9.20 -10.74
N ASP A 254 -24.17 -9.95 -11.42
CA ASP A 254 -25.26 -9.39 -12.21
C ASP A 254 -26.57 -9.22 -11.41
N ARG A 255 -26.78 -10.02 -10.36
CA ARG A 255 -28.01 -10.00 -9.55
C ARG A 255 -27.99 -9.07 -8.33
N GLY A 256 -26.88 -8.41 -8.06
CA GLY A 256 -26.67 -7.67 -6.82
C GLY A 256 -25.92 -8.55 -5.80
N PRO A 257 -24.59 -8.48 -5.79
CA PRO A 257 -23.75 -9.46 -5.12
C PRO A 257 -23.88 -9.39 -3.60
N GLU A 258 -24.16 -10.53 -2.99
CA GLU A 258 -24.13 -10.71 -1.56
C GLU A 258 -22.68 -11.01 -1.11
N ARG A 259 -22.15 -10.19 -0.19
CA ARG A 259 -20.77 -10.28 0.30
C ARG A 259 -20.35 -11.70 0.71
N GLY A 260 -21.21 -12.38 1.48
CA GLY A 260 -20.92 -13.73 1.99
C GLY A 260 -20.82 -14.79 0.89
N ARG A 261 -21.65 -14.68 -0.14
CA ARG A 261 -21.64 -15.59 -1.29
C ARG A 261 -20.44 -15.39 -2.19
N VAL A 262 -20.15 -14.13 -2.53
CA VAL A 262 -18.97 -13.77 -3.33
C VAL A 262 -17.70 -14.21 -2.63
N SER A 263 -17.55 -13.95 -1.31
CA SER A 263 -16.40 -14.40 -0.52
C SER A 263 -16.22 -15.93 -0.58
N LYS A 264 -17.29 -16.68 -0.41
CA LYS A 264 -17.24 -18.15 -0.47
C LYS A 264 -16.85 -18.69 -1.84
N LEU A 265 -17.39 -18.11 -2.92
CA LEU A 265 -17.07 -18.51 -4.29
C LEU A 265 -15.60 -18.18 -4.65
N LEU A 266 -15.10 -17.01 -4.27
CA LEU A 266 -13.70 -16.62 -4.45
C LEU A 266 -12.76 -17.53 -3.66
N GLY A 267 -13.11 -17.89 -2.42
CA GLY A 267 -12.35 -18.85 -1.61
C GLY A 267 -12.30 -20.25 -2.25
N SER A 268 -13.41 -20.74 -2.81
CA SER A 268 -13.46 -22.00 -3.53
C SER A 268 -12.62 -21.97 -4.80
N LEU A 269 -12.70 -20.88 -5.58
CA LEU A 269 -11.89 -20.68 -6.78
C LEU A 269 -10.40 -20.69 -6.45
N LYS A 270 -10.01 -20.01 -5.39
CA LYS A 270 -8.63 -19.99 -4.90
C LYS A 270 -8.13 -21.39 -4.55
N ALA A 271 -8.88 -22.14 -3.76
CA ALA A 271 -8.49 -23.50 -3.33
C ALA A 271 -8.28 -24.43 -4.54
N VAL A 272 -9.12 -24.34 -5.58
CA VAL A 272 -8.97 -25.13 -6.81
C VAL A 272 -7.68 -24.71 -7.56
N LEU A 273 -7.41 -23.41 -7.69
CA LEU A 273 -6.21 -22.91 -8.38
C LEU A 273 -4.92 -23.24 -7.62
N GLU A 274 -4.94 -23.20 -6.29
CA GLU A 274 -3.80 -23.62 -5.44
C GLU A 274 -3.52 -25.12 -5.59
N GLY A 275 -4.55 -25.95 -5.70
CA GLY A 275 -4.43 -27.37 -5.98
C GLY A 275 -3.79 -27.69 -7.34
N ALA A 276 -3.91 -26.78 -8.29
CA ALA A 276 -3.36 -26.88 -9.65
C ALA A 276 -2.04 -26.12 -9.84
N SER A 277 -1.25 -25.94 -8.79
CA SER A 277 -0.04 -25.07 -8.75
C SER A 277 1.07 -25.47 -9.74
N GLY A 278 1.01 -26.67 -10.35
CA GLY A 278 1.89 -27.09 -11.44
C GLY A 278 1.51 -26.53 -12.82
N ASN A 279 0.34 -25.90 -12.97
CA ASN A 279 -0.14 -25.32 -14.21
C ASN A 279 0.16 -23.81 -14.24
N LEU A 280 0.86 -23.36 -15.28
CA LEU A 280 1.25 -21.94 -15.43
C LEU A 280 0.03 -21.02 -15.49
N VAL A 281 -1.07 -21.46 -16.14
CA VAL A 281 -2.31 -20.68 -16.25
C VAL A 281 -3.00 -20.59 -14.89
N ALA A 282 -3.06 -21.68 -14.12
CA ALA A 282 -3.60 -21.69 -12.76
C ALA A 282 -2.82 -20.72 -11.85
N SER A 283 -1.49 -20.72 -11.95
CA SER A 283 -0.62 -19.80 -11.20
C SER A 283 -0.86 -18.34 -11.60
N ALA A 284 -1.06 -18.04 -12.89
CA ALA A 284 -1.39 -16.70 -13.37
C ALA A 284 -2.77 -16.24 -12.89
N MET A 285 -3.79 -17.11 -12.96
CA MET A 285 -5.14 -16.84 -12.45
C MET A 285 -5.14 -16.62 -10.93
N LEU A 286 -4.35 -17.39 -10.19
CA LEU A 286 -4.16 -17.22 -8.74
C LEU A 286 -3.48 -15.88 -8.42
N GLY A 287 -2.48 -15.49 -9.21
CA GLY A 287 -1.85 -14.18 -9.13
C GLY A 287 -2.84 -13.04 -9.34
N ALA A 288 -3.69 -13.14 -10.36
CA ALA A 288 -4.75 -12.15 -10.63
C ALA A 288 -5.80 -12.09 -9.51
N LEU A 289 -6.20 -13.25 -8.96
CA LEU A 289 -7.12 -13.35 -7.82
C LEU A 289 -6.58 -12.67 -6.56
N ASN A 290 -5.28 -12.79 -6.31
CA ASN A 290 -4.59 -12.18 -5.17
C ASN A 290 -4.15 -10.72 -5.42
N GLY A 291 -4.58 -10.11 -6.53
CA GLY A 291 -4.27 -8.71 -6.85
C GLY A 291 -3.00 -8.47 -7.64
N GLY A 292 -2.40 -9.51 -8.17
CA GLY A 292 -1.23 -9.44 -9.05
C GLY A 292 -1.60 -9.26 -10.51
N MET A 293 -2.41 -8.26 -10.87
CA MET A 293 -2.55 -7.89 -12.27
C MET A 293 -1.46 -6.91 -12.64
N ALA A 294 -0.46 -7.40 -13.35
CA ALA A 294 0.39 -6.57 -14.18
C ALA A 294 -0.50 -6.00 -15.29
N GLY A 295 -0.77 -4.67 -15.23
CA GLY A 295 -1.17 -3.86 -16.35
C GLY A 295 0.08 -3.33 -16.99
#